data_b01dbdfe0d5fb58d1184e8692e8ae9e1
#
_entry.id   b01dbdfe0d5fb58d1184e8692e8ae9e1
#
_cell.length_a   1.000
_cell.length_b   1.000
_cell.length_c   1.000
_cell.angle_alpha   90.00
_cell.angle_beta   90.00
_cell.angle_gamma   90.00
#
_symmetry.space_group_name_H-M   'P 1'
#
loop_
_entity.id
_entity.type
_entity.pdbx_description
1 polymer ?
#
loop_
_entity_poly.entity_id
_entity_poly.type
_entity_poly.pdbx_seq_one_letter_code
_entity_poly.pdbx_strand_id
1 'polypeptide(L)'
;MNEMVPFKPEDEVKVDEREAPSPRGRLGRLFGLGVLLLLVGGLAFGAWRYHAQQQATASDTEQRQTLVPTVRTVTVKAGSPTISISLPGTTAAFATANVFARASGYIAKRYVDIGDQVKQGQLLAEITAPEIDHQIAEAEATLNQSEATLRQQQANADLAAVTWARDKPLVDKGWVTLQQGSVDQQTLAAQQAAVGVAQSNIVAQQAQIKVLQQSKDYLSVLAPFDGVITRRNIDVGSLVQADATTGTFMFTVMQANVIRTQVYVPQDQAFGVVPGVKAVVRVPELPDKGFPGQVTRIADALDPLTRTLLTEIDVPNPDGTLPSGVYCSVELQIPRKTPSIDVPADAIVFDAQGLHVAVIENGNVHMRKVTVARDFGTHVEVTDGLKDGDRVILNPSVNLAEGSKVTAQPELTASSSSSY
;
A
#
# COMPACT_ATOMS: atom_id res chain seq x y z
N MET A 1 -42.27 23.37 42.46
CA MET A 1 -43.70 23.12 42.56
C MET A 1 -43.84 21.72 43.07
N ASN A 2 -44.19 21.77 44.31
CA ASN A 2 -45.02 20.86 45.12
C ASN A 2 -44.49 19.44 45.36
N GLU A 3 -44.51 18.91 46.52
CA GLU A 3 -44.87 19.39 47.86
C GLU A 3 -44.41 18.31 48.86
N MET A 4 -43.87 18.78 49.88
CA MET A 4 -43.61 18.14 51.16
C MET A 4 -44.93 17.75 51.86
N VAL A 5 -45.00 16.57 52.44
CA VAL A 5 -45.91 16.37 53.58
C VAL A 5 -45.26 15.45 54.64
N PRO A 6 -45.12 15.89 55.87
CA PRO A 6 -44.60 15.11 57.01
C PRO A 6 -45.71 14.41 57.74
N PHE A 7 -45.40 13.35 58.47
CA PHE A 7 -46.28 12.81 59.48
C PHE A 7 -45.54 12.63 60.81
N LYS A 8 -46.18 13.18 61.89
CA LYS A 8 -45.78 13.32 63.26
C LYS A 8 -46.52 12.29 64.13
N PRO A 9 -46.15 12.15 65.41
CA PRO A 9 -46.32 10.96 66.23
C PRO A 9 -47.54 11.06 67.12
N GLU A 10 -47.72 10.08 67.94
CA GLU A 10 -48.48 9.96 69.23
C GLU A 10 -49.09 8.56 69.30
N ASP A 11 -48.92 7.78 70.31
CA ASP A 11 -49.51 7.99 71.63
C ASP A 11 -48.89 7.06 72.68
N GLU A 12 -48.69 7.66 73.87
CA GLU A 12 -48.46 7.06 75.13
C GLU A 12 -49.76 6.39 75.70
N VAL A 13 -49.62 5.27 76.40
CA VAL A 13 -50.61 4.88 77.49
C VAL A 13 -49.87 4.19 78.60
N LYS A 14 -49.95 4.81 79.71
CA LYS A 14 -49.83 4.68 81.14
C LYS A 14 -50.03 3.27 81.72
N VAL A 15 -49.13 2.94 82.65
CA VAL A 15 -49.14 2.57 84.07
C VAL A 15 -50.46 2.02 84.62
N ASP A 16 -50.39 0.86 85.28
CA ASP A 16 -51.00 0.68 86.59
C ASP A 16 -50.17 -0.28 87.46
N GLU A 17 -49.94 0.22 88.74
CA GLU A 17 -49.38 -0.46 89.90
C GLU A 17 -50.45 -1.28 90.58
N ARG A 18 -50.05 -2.43 91.15
CA ARG A 18 -50.49 -2.80 92.55
C ARG A 18 -49.77 -4.03 93.07
N GLU A 19 -49.03 -3.80 94.13
CA GLU A 19 -48.91 -4.40 95.48
C GLU A 19 -48.74 -5.92 95.62
N ALA A 20 -47.71 -6.18 96.48
CA ALA A 20 -47.30 -7.44 97.12
C ALA A 20 -48.35 -7.97 98.17
N PRO A 21 -48.20 -9.20 98.67
CA PRO A 21 -47.20 -9.46 99.72
C PRO A 21 -46.60 -10.92 99.75
N SER A 22 -45.50 -11.05 100.51
CA SER A 22 -44.79 -12.27 100.95
C SER A 22 -45.60 -13.20 101.85
N PRO A 23 -45.25 -14.48 102.24
CA PRO A 23 -43.91 -14.81 102.77
C PRO A 23 -43.38 -16.27 102.62
N ARG A 24 -42.09 -16.41 102.83
CA ARG A 24 -41.38 -17.50 103.57
C ARG A 24 -41.44 -18.94 103.01
N GLY A 25 -40.32 -19.41 102.48
CA GLY A 25 -40.06 -20.85 102.32
C GLY A 25 -38.58 -21.13 102.15
N ARG A 26 -37.92 -21.79 103.08
CA ARG A 26 -36.48 -22.18 103.09
C ARG A 26 -36.00 -23.11 101.97
N LEU A 27 -36.75 -23.31 100.92
CA LEU A 27 -36.37 -24.12 99.75
C LEU A 27 -35.67 -23.32 98.66
N GLY A 28 -35.64 -21.98 98.69
CA GLY A 28 -35.07 -21.09 97.66
C GLY A 28 -33.55 -21.08 97.58
N ARG A 29 -32.81 -21.49 98.62
CA ARG A 29 -31.36 -21.46 98.64
C ARG A 29 -30.70 -22.63 97.85
N LEU A 30 -31.32 -23.78 97.79
CA LEU A 30 -30.83 -24.93 96.97
C LEU A 30 -31.18 -24.78 95.56
N PHE A 31 -32.30 -24.14 95.15
CA PHE A 31 -32.69 -23.86 93.80
C PHE A 31 -31.81 -22.76 93.15
N GLY A 32 -31.46 -21.74 93.94
CA GLY A 32 -30.56 -20.66 93.52
C GLY A 32 -29.11 -21.17 93.18
N LEU A 33 -28.62 -22.14 94.01
CA LEU A 33 -27.30 -22.76 93.74
C LEU A 33 -27.31 -23.65 92.50
N GLY A 34 -28.42 -24.37 92.23
CA GLY A 34 -28.56 -25.16 90.99
C GLY A 34 -28.67 -24.30 89.73
N VAL A 35 -29.39 -23.17 89.78
CA VAL A 35 -29.48 -22.22 88.67
C VAL A 35 -28.15 -21.51 88.41
N LEU A 36 -27.40 -21.15 89.48
CA LEU A 36 -26.08 -20.58 89.37
C LEU A 36 -25.08 -21.55 88.77
N LEU A 37 -25.10 -22.84 89.17
CA LEU A 37 -24.27 -23.86 88.55
C LEU A 37 -24.60 -24.11 87.07
N LEU A 38 -25.90 -24.09 86.70
CA LEU A 38 -26.32 -24.19 85.32
C LEU A 38 -25.89 -22.96 84.50
N LEU A 39 -25.99 -21.75 85.11
CA LEU A 39 -25.49 -20.53 84.40
C LEU A 39 -23.97 -20.51 84.25
N VAL A 40 -23.24 -20.89 85.30
CA VAL A 40 -21.77 -20.98 85.19
C VAL A 40 -21.36 -22.11 84.25
N GLY A 41 -22.04 -23.28 84.28
CA GLY A 41 -21.81 -24.36 83.31
C GLY A 41 -22.18 -23.96 81.90
N GLY A 42 -23.25 -23.21 81.68
CA GLY A 42 -23.65 -22.67 80.39
C GLY A 42 -22.65 -21.62 79.82
N LEU A 43 -22.17 -20.73 80.74
CA LEU A 43 -21.15 -19.75 80.39
C LEU A 43 -19.79 -20.42 80.07
N ALA A 44 -19.38 -21.40 80.86
CA ALA A 44 -18.16 -22.17 80.66
C ALA A 44 -18.24 -22.99 79.33
N PHE A 45 -19.42 -23.62 79.08
CA PHE A 45 -19.64 -24.33 77.81
C PHE A 45 -19.73 -23.36 76.63
N GLY A 46 -20.35 -22.21 76.80
CA GLY A 46 -20.37 -21.15 75.73
C GLY A 46 -18.98 -20.59 75.43
N ALA A 47 -18.20 -20.31 76.52
CA ALA A 47 -16.82 -19.83 76.36
C ALA A 47 -15.90 -20.90 75.72
N TRP A 48 -16.04 -22.17 76.12
CA TRP A 48 -15.32 -23.29 75.50
C TRP A 48 -15.70 -23.47 74.07
N ARG A 49 -16.97 -23.39 73.73
CA ARG A 49 -17.47 -23.49 72.38
C ARG A 49 -17.02 -22.28 71.50
N TYR A 50 -17.01 -21.07 72.10
CA TYR A 50 -16.51 -19.87 71.45
C TYR A 50 -15.00 -19.96 71.15
N HIS A 51 -14.19 -20.42 72.10
CA HIS A 51 -12.76 -20.66 71.89
C HIS A 51 -12.50 -21.79 70.94
N ALA A 52 -13.26 -22.87 70.93
CA ALA A 52 -13.14 -23.95 69.98
C ALA A 52 -13.52 -23.49 68.57
N GLN A 53 -14.51 -22.63 68.38
CA GLN A 53 -14.85 -22.03 67.12
C GLN A 53 -13.76 -21.03 66.60
N GLN A 54 -13.19 -20.24 67.50
CA GLN A 54 -12.09 -19.33 67.13
C GLN A 54 -10.82 -20.11 66.68
N GLN A 55 -10.51 -21.23 67.33
CA GLN A 55 -9.40 -22.08 66.94
C GLN A 55 -9.65 -22.80 65.61
N ALA A 56 -10.88 -23.22 65.35
CA ALA A 56 -11.27 -23.83 64.09
C ALA A 56 -11.23 -22.79 62.95
N THR A 57 -11.69 -21.57 63.17
CA THR A 57 -11.60 -20.50 62.16
C THR A 57 -10.19 -19.99 61.95
N ALA A 58 -9.33 -19.98 62.97
CA ALA A 58 -7.92 -19.62 62.84
C ALA A 58 -7.13 -20.68 62.03
N SER A 59 -7.35 -21.97 62.33
CA SER A 59 -6.72 -23.07 61.59
C SER A 59 -7.18 -23.15 60.15
N ASP A 60 -8.46 -22.88 59.83
CA ASP A 60 -8.98 -22.80 58.48
C ASP A 60 -8.40 -21.60 57.71
N THR A 61 -8.15 -20.50 58.40
CA THR A 61 -7.53 -19.30 57.79
C THR A 61 -6.03 -19.53 57.51
N GLU A 62 -5.30 -20.17 58.41
CA GLU A 62 -3.90 -20.54 58.19
C GLU A 62 -3.75 -21.62 57.12
N GLN A 63 -4.65 -22.64 57.06
CA GLN A 63 -4.65 -23.63 55.98
C GLN A 63 -4.97 -23.01 54.62
N ARG A 64 -5.85 -22.02 54.54
CA ARG A 64 -6.14 -21.31 53.28
C ARG A 64 -4.99 -20.41 52.86
N GLN A 65 -4.18 -19.87 53.75
CA GLN A 65 -2.99 -19.06 53.42
C GLN A 65 -1.80 -19.92 52.96
N THR A 66 -1.77 -21.21 53.32
CA THR A 66 -0.70 -22.14 52.90
C THR A 66 -1.01 -22.93 51.64
N LEU A 67 -2.24 -22.87 51.14
CA LEU A 67 -2.59 -23.49 49.86
C LEU A 67 -2.01 -22.67 48.70
N VAL A 68 -0.97 -23.18 48.05
CA VAL A 68 -0.45 -22.60 46.81
C VAL A 68 -1.51 -22.77 45.72
N PRO A 69 -2.13 -21.66 45.24
CA PRO A 69 -3.17 -21.78 44.23
C PRO A 69 -2.61 -22.34 42.93
N THR A 70 -3.33 -23.27 42.33
CA THR A 70 -3.00 -23.79 41.00
C THR A 70 -3.65 -22.88 39.98
N VAL A 71 -2.85 -22.36 39.07
CA VAL A 71 -3.27 -21.42 38.02
C VAL A 71 -3.04 -22.01 36.65
N ARG A 72 -3.96 -21.74 35.71
CA ARG A 72 -3.78 -22.10 34.30
C ARG A 72 -2.85 -21.12 33.65
N THR A 73 -1.91 -21.63 32.87
CA THR A 73 -0.90 -20.78 32.23
C THR A 73 -0.76 -21.09 30.75
N VAL A 74 -0.46 -20.06 29.98
CA VAL A 74 -0.08 -20.18 28.59
C VAL A 74 1.30 -19.54 28.40
N THR A 75 2.12 -20.13 27.52
CA THR A 75 3.39 -19.53 27.13
C THR A 75 3.11 -18.60 25.95
N VAL A 76 3.37 -17.30 26.11
CA VAL A 76 3.19 -16.34 25.04
C VAL A 76 4.31 -16.44 24.02
N LYS A 77 3.98 -16.15 22.78
CA LYS A 77 4.92 -16.21 21.67
C LYS A 77 4.98 -14.87 20.96
N ALA A 78 6.13 -14.57 20.36
CA ALA A 78 6.27 -13.45 19.47
C ALA A 78 5.22 -13.54 18.35
N GLY A 79 4.50 -12.48 18.13
CA GLY A 79 3.55 -12.36 17.04
C GLY A 79 4.23 -12.39 15.68
N SER A 80 3.44 -12.47 14.61
CA SER A 80 3.97 -12.46 13.26
C SER A 80 4.85 -11.23 13.01
N PRO A 81 6.02 -11.37 12.35
CA PRO A 81 6.87 -10.23 12.00
C PRO A 81 6.23 -9.30 10.96
N THR A 82 5.12 -9.71 10.37
CA THR A 82 4.35 -8.94 9.40
C THR A 82 2.91 -8.77 9.84
N ILE A 83 2.32 -7.65 9.42
CA ILE A 83 0.87 -7.42 9.53
C ILE A 83 0.27 -7.68 8.15
N SER A 84 -0.72 -8.55 8.08
CA SER A 84 -1.50 -8.76 6.86
C SER A 84 -2.71 -7.82 6.87
N ILE A 85 -2.83 -7.01 5.82
CA ILE A 85 -3.98 -6.12 5.62
C ILE A 85 -4.61 -6.41 4.27
N SER A 86 -5.93 -6.44 4.22
CA SER A 86 -6.69 -6.63 2.98
C SER A 86 -7.33 -5.31 2.58
N LEU A 87 -7.02 -4.83 1.39
CA LEU A 87 -7.48 -3.56 0.85
C LEU A 87 -8.08 -3.76 -0.54
N PRO A 88 -9.11 -2.97 -0.90
CA PRO A 88 -9.63 -2.96 -2.25
C PRO A 88 -8.63 -2.35 -3.21
N GLY A 89 -8.54 -2.90 -4.41
CA GLY A 89 -7.68 -2.41 -5.47
C GLY A 89 -8.32 -2.55 -6.84
N THR A 90 -7.68 -2.00 -7.83
CA THR A 90 -8.06 -2.11 -9.24
C THR A 90 -6.84 -2.49 -10.07
N THR A 91 -7.02 -3.46 -10.93
CA THR A 91 -5.97 -3.88 -11.87
C THR A 91 -5.92 -2.93 -13.05
N ALA A 92 -4.72 -2.61 -13.52
CA ALA A 92 -4.47 -1.82 -14.72
C ALA A 92 -3.41 -2.52 -15.59
N ALA A 93 -3.41 -2.26 -16.87
CA ALA A 93 -2.31 -2.72 -17.72
C ALA A 93 -1.00 -2.04 -17.30
N PHE A 94 0.13 -2.71 -17.50
CA PHE A 94 1.45 -2.14 -17.22
C PHE A 94 1.69 -0.86 -18.02
N ALA A 95 1.33 -0.90 -19.32
CA ALA A 95 1.32 0.25 -20.20
C ALA A 95 0.10 0.21 -21.11
N THR A 96 -0.44 1.38 -21.42
CA THR A 96 -1.53 1.55 -22.38
C THR A 96 -1.15 2.66 -23.35
N ALA A 97 -1.20 2.37 -24.66
CA ALA A 97 -0.99 3.36 -25.68
C ALA A 97 -2.23 3.48 -26.57
N ASN A 98 -2.69 4.70 -26.73
CA ASN A 98 -3.66 5.06 -27.75
C ASN A 98 -2.88 5.47 -29.02
N VAL A 99 -3.01 4.67 -30.07
CA VAL A 99 -2.35 4.90 -31.36
C VAL A 99 -3.24 5.79 -32.20
N PHE A 100 -2.71 6.96 -32.59
CA PHE A 100 -3.38 7.94 -33.43
C PHE A 100 -2.71 8.00 -34.81
N ALA A 101 -3.48 8.39 -35.83
CA ALA A 101 -2.94 8.64 -37.15
C ALA A 101 -1.97 9.82 -37.11
N ARG A 102 -0.78 9.64 -37.68
CA ARG A 102 0.28 10.67 -37.83
C ARG A 102 0.39 11.19 -39.26
N ALA A 103 -0.31 10.55 -40.20
CA ALA A 103 -0.48 10.98 -41.57
C ALA A 103 -1.95 10.91 -41.97
N SER A 104 -2.39 11.81 -42.84
CA SER A 104 -3.76 11.82 -43.35
C SER A 104 -3.87 10.98 -44.60
N GLY A 105 -4.97 10.26 -44.77
CA GLY A 105 -5.21 9.39 -45.91
C GLY A 105 -6.31 8.38 -45.65
N TYR A 106 -6.41 7.35 -46.51
CA TYR A 106 -7.38 6.27 -46.34
C TYR A 106 -6.68 5.01 -45.86
N ILE A 107 -7.34 4.23 -44.99
CA ILE A 107 -6.83 2.92 -44.58
C ILE A 107 -6.89 1.97 -45.77
N ALA A 108 -5.73 1.60 -46.28
CA ALA A 108 -5.62 0.66 -47.37
C ALA A 108 -5.76 -0.78 -46.90
N LYS A 109 -5.05 -1.12 -45.82
CA LYS A 109 -5.05 -2.46 -45.20
C LYS A 109 -4.99 -2.38 -43.70
N ARG A 110 -5.60 -3.34 -43.06
CA ARG A 110 -5.54 -3.57 -41.63
C ARG A 110 -5.02 -5.00 -41.39
N TYR A 111 -4.01 -5.14 -40.55
CA TYR A 111 -3.30 -6.41 -40.31
C TYR A 111 -3.64 -7.04 -38.97
N VAL A 112 -4.30 -6.30 -38.08
CA VAL A 112 -4.64 -6.74 -36.72
C VAL A 112 -6.06 -6.40 -36.34
N ASP A 113 -6.63 -7.18 -35.42
CA ASP A 113 -7.95 -6.93 -34.86
C ASP A 113 -7.95 -6.97 -33.32
N ILE A 114 -9.11 -6.71 -32.69
CA ILE A 114 -9.29 -6.77 -31.24
C ILE A 114 -8.97 -8.19 -30.76
N GLY A 115 -8.13 -8.29 -29.72
CA GLY A 115 -7.66 -9.55 -29.16
C GLY A 115 -6.33 -10.06 -29.73
N ASP A 116 -5.83 -9.48 -30.84
CA ASP A 116 -4.55 -9.88 -31.41
C ASP A 116 -3.36 -9.45 -30.55
N GLN A 117 -2.41 -10.36 -30.41
CA GLN A 117 -1.11 -10.06 -29.80
C GLN A 117 -0.18 -9.43 -30.84
N VAL A 118 0.44 -8.33 -30.48
CA VAL A 118 1.35 -7.58 -31.33
C VAL A 118 2.71 -7.41 -30.67
N LYS A 119 3.76 -7.35 -31.51
CA LYS A 119 5.12 -7.04 -31.08
C LYS A 119 5.48 -5.60 -31.38
N GLN A 120 6.41 -5.03 -30.64
CA GLN A 120 6.95 -3.70 -30.92
C GLN A 120 7.44 -3.59 -32.37
N GLY A 121 7.03 -2.53 -33.06
CA GLY A 121 7.35 -2.30 -34.46
C GLY A 121 6.53 -3.12 -35.47
N GLN A 122 5.61 -3.96 -35.02
CA GLN A 122 4.71 -4.71 -35.90
C GLN A 122 3.74 -3.76 -36.60
N LEU A 123 3.54 -3.97 -37.94
CA LEU A 123 2.60 -3.21 -38.72
C LEU A 123 1.16 -3.55 -38.35
N LEU A 124 0.42 -2.53 -37.94
CA LEU A 124 -1.00 -2.63 -37.51
C LEU A 124 -1.96 -2.29 -38.64
N ALA A 125 -1.66 -1.21 -39.35
CA ALA A 125 -2.42 -0.73 -40.53
C ALA A 125 -1.53 0.04 -41.48
N GLU A 126 -1.98 0.14 -42.71
CA GLU A 126 -1.36 0.89 -43.78
C GLU A 126 -2.32 1.97 -44.26
N ILE A 127 -1.82 3.20 -44.33
CA ILE A 127 -2.55 4.37 -44.82
C ILE A 127 -2.06 4.62 -46.26
N THR A 128 -2.98 4.89 -47.17
CA THR A 128 -2.68 5.31 -48.53
C THR A 128 -2.88 6.80 -48.66
N ALA A 129 -1.83 7.52 -49.06
CA ALA A 129 -1.80 8.95 -49.35
C ALA A 129 -0.90 9.22 -50.57
N PRO A 130 -1.43 9.07 -51.79
CA PRO A 130 -0.64 9.23 -53.03
C PRO A 130 -0.01 10.64 -53.20
N GLU A 131 -0.60 11.62 -52.54
CA GLU A 131 -0.13 13.01 -52.55
C GLU A 131 1.29 13.15 -52.00
N ILE A 132 1.66 12.33 -50.99
CA ILE A 132 3.02 12.36 -50.41
C ILE A 132 4.06 11.87 -51.44
N ASP A 133 3.73 10.83 -52.21
CA ASP A 133 4.61 10.30 -53.24
C ASP A 133 4.84 11.36 -54.35
N HIS A 134 3.80 12.08 -54.74
CA HIS A 134 3.92 13.20 -55.69
C HIS A 134 4.77 14.35 -55.17
N GLN A 135 4.59 14.71 -53.86
CA GLN A 135 5.41 15.74 -53.22
C GLN A 135 6.89 15.35 -53.15
N ILE A 136 7.19 14.10 -52.86
CA ILE A 136 8.56 13.58 -52.84
C ILE A 136 9.18 13.70 -54.25
N ALA A 137 8.46 13.26 -55.31
CA ALA A 137 8.92 13.34 -56.69
C ALA A 137 9.18 14.78 -57.13
N GLU A 138 8.33 15.74 -56.75
CA GLU A 138 8.50 17.19 -57.02
C GLU A 138 9.76 17.73 -56.31
N ALA A 139 9.96 17.37 -55.03
CA ALA A 139 11.12 17.82 -54.26
C ALA A 139 12.42 17.23 -54.83
N GLU A 140 12.42 15.97 -55.28
CA GLU A 140 13.56 15.34 -55.98
C GLU A 140 13.88 16.03 -57.29
N ALA A 141 12.87 16.43 -58.10
CA ALA A 141 13.08 17.20 -59.33
C ALA A 141 13.71 18.58 -59.03
N THR A 142 13.28 19.25 -57.95
CA THR A 142 13.86 20.52 -57.49
C THR A 142 15.31 20.35 -57.00
N LEU A 143 15.62 19.24 -56.31
CA LEU A 143 17.00 18.89 -55.95
C LEU A 143 17.90 18.74 -57.20
N ASN A 144 17.44 18.00 -58.21
CA ASN A 144 18.16 17.81 -59.46
C ASN A 144 18.45 19.15 -60.17
N GLN A 145 17.49 20.11 -60.17
CA GLN A 145 17.66 21.45 -60.66
C GLN A 145 18.73 22.24 -59.87
N SER A 146 18.72 22.13 -58.55
CA SER A 146 19.70 22.80 -57.67
C SER A 146 21.11 22.24 -57.90
N GLU A 147 21.24 20.94 -58.10
CA GLU A 147 22.50 20.28 -58.47
C GLU A 147 23.02 20.76 -59.82
N ALA A 148 22.14 20.93 -60.81
CA ALA A 148 22.54 21.49 -62.12
C ALA A 148 23.03 22.93 -61.97
N THR A 149 22.36 23.71 -61.11
CA THR A 149 22.79 25.09 -60.79
C THR A 149 24.15 25.09 -60.09
N LEU A 150 24.41 24.17 -59.15
CA LEU A 150 25.73 24.04 -58.52
C LEU A 150 26.83 23.76 -59.56
N ARG A 151 26.59 22.83 -60.48
CA ARG A 151 27.58 22.52 -61.59
C ARG A 151 27.86 23.75 -62.42
N GLN A 152 26.84 24.58 -62.76
CA GLN A 152 27.03 25.84 -63.50
C GLN A 152 27.86 26.84 -62.66
N GLN A 153 27.58 27.01 -61.38
CA GLN A 153 28.34 27.94 -60.51
C GLN A 153 29.81 27.45 -60.34
N GLN A 154 30.03 26.15 -60.24
CA GLN A 154 31.35 25.57 -60.16
C GLN A 154 32.16 25.87 -61.49
N ALA A 155 31.54 25.68 -62.63
CA ALA A 155 32.19 25.99 -63.91
C ALA A 155 32.54 27.49 -64.05
N ASN A 156 31.65 28.39 -63.53
CA ASN A 156 31.92 29.82 -63.50
C ASN A 156 33.10 30.17 -62.56
N ALA A 157 33.15 29.53 -61.39
CA ALA A 157 34.19 29.71 -60.37
C ALA A 157 35.54 29.19 -60.92
N ASP A 158 35.52 28.05 -61.60
CA ASP A 158 36.73 27.47 -62.29
C ASP A 158 37.26 28.41 -63.35
N LEU A 159 36.36 28.98 -64.19
CA LEU A 159 36.77 29.97 -65.23
C LEU A 159 37.40 31.20 -64.58
N ALA A 160 36.77 31.76 -63.49
CA ALA A 160 37.34 32.87 -62.80
C ALA A 160 38.69 32.57 -62.12
N ALA A 161 38.83 31.32 -61.56
CA ALA A 161 40.06 30.85 -60.96
C ALA A 161 41.23 30.76 -62.02
N VAL A 162 40.94 30.20 -63.19
CA VAL A 162 41.92 30.12 -64.29
C VAL A 162 42.31 31.52 -64.77
N THR A 163 41.35 32.44 -64.93
CA THR A 163 41.60 33.83 -65.35
C THR A 163 42.52 34.53 -64.34
N TRP A 164 42.17 34.45 -63.02
CA TRP A 164 42.96 35.04 -61.93
C TRP A 164 44.38 34.42 -61.86
N ALA A 165 44.49 33.10 -61.96
CA ALA A 165 45.81 32.40 -61.96
C ALA A 165 46.70 32.80 -63.09
N ARG A 166 46.13 33.09 -64.27
CA ARG A 166 46.86 33.59 -65.43
C ARG A 166 47.29 35.04 -65.24
N ASP A 167 46.38 35.93 -64.73
CA ASP A 167 46.61 37.38 -64.80
C ASP A 167 47.41 37.84 -63.56
N LYS A 168 47.35 37.15 -62.38
CA LYS A 168 48.13 37.46 -61.17
C LYS A 168 49.66 37.67 -61.46
N PRO A 169 50.39 36.76 -62.13
CA PRO A 169 51.83 36.98 -62.40
C PRO A 169 52.09 38.12 -63.38
N LEU A 170 51.12 38.48 -64.21
CA LEU A 170 51.24 39.62 -65.20
C LEU A 170 51.03 40.95 -64.44
N VAL A 171 50.14 41.01 -63.43
CA VAL A 171 50.00 42.16 -62.56
C VAL A 171 51.29 42.41 -61.77
N ASP A 172 51.87 41.36 -61.17
CA ASP A 172 53.15 41.43 -60.46
C ASP A 172 54.31 41.98 -61.30
N LYS A 173 54.28 41.74 -62.61
CA LYS A 173 55.29 42.25 -63.61
C LYS A 173 54.90 43.60 -64.18
N GLY A 174 53.76 44.20 -63.79
CA GLY A 174 53.27 45.48 -64.34
C GLY A 174 52.69 45.42 -65.74
N TRP A 175 52.43 44.25 -66.33
CA TRP A 175 51.89 44.08 -67.70
C TRP A 175 50.34 44.17 -67.71
N VAL A 176 49.70 43.99 -66.57
CA VAL A 176 48.28 44.18 -66.35
C VAL A 176 48.11 45.20 -65.21
N THR A 177 47.08 46.07 -65.27
CA THR A 177 46.86 47.10 -64.31
C THR A 177 46.42 46.50 -62.92
N LEU A 178 46.81 47.14 -61.84
CA LEU A 178 46.37 46.76 -60.50
C LEU A 178 44.85 46.75 -60.36
N GLN A 179 44.16 47.66 -61.02
CA GLN A 179 42.70 47.71 -61.04
C GLN A 179 42.12 46.41 -61.66
N GLN A 180 42.64 45.96 -62.81
CA GLN A 180 42.18 44.73 -63.44
C GLN A 180 42.43 43.50 -62.54
N GLY A 181 43.62 43.39 -61.95
CA GLY A 181 43.93 42.31 -61.00
C GLY A 181 43.00 42.27 -59.80
N SER A 182 42.64 43.43 -59.27
CA SER A 182 41.66 43.50 -58.17
C SER A 182 40.24 43.08 -58.61
N VAL A 183 39.84 43.39 -59.83
CA VAL A 183 38.55 42.94 -60.41
C VAL A 183 38.53 41.42 -60.59
N ASP A 184 39.59 40.84 -61.08
CA ASP A 184 39.64 39.37 -61.29
C ASP A 184 39.65 38.62 -60.00
N GLN A 185 40.39 39.13 -59.01
CA GLN A 185 40.36 38.55 -57.60
C GLN A 185 38.97 38.62 -56.95
N GLN A 186 38.32 39.76 -57.07
CA GLN A 186 36.95 39.96 -56.49
C GLN A 186 35.94 39.11 -57.27
N THR A 187 36.08 38.95 -58.55
CA THR A 187 35.22 38.10 -59.40
C THR A 187 35.37 36.62 -58.98
N LEU A 188 36.58 36.17 -58.74
CA LEU A 188 36.80 34.81 -58.21
C LEU A 188 36.14 34.63 -56.86
N ALA A 189 36.34 35.57 -55.95
CA ALA A 189 35.74 35.46 -54.63
C ALA A 189 34.20 35.47 -54.72
N ALA A 190 33.62 36.28 -55.60
CA ALA A 190 32.17 36.34 -55.83
C ALA A 190 31.62 35.00 -56.37
N GLN A 191 32.32 34.39 -57.35
CA GLN A 191 31.88 33.10 -57.89
C GLN A 191 32.06 31.95 -56.89
N GLN A 192 33.12 31.96 -56.08
CA GLN A 192 33.28 31.00 -55.01
C GLN A 192 32.14 31.13 -53.96
N ALA A 193 31.74 32.37 -53.62
CA ALA A 193 30.58 32.59 -52.73
C ALA A 193 29.27 32.07 -53.35
N ALA A 194 29.09 32.26 -54.68
CA ALA A 194 27.94 31.72 -55.43
C ALA A 194 27.86 30.20 -55.39
N VAL A 195 29.02 29.49 -55.46
CA VAL A 195 29.11 28.03 -55.25
C VAL A 195 28.64 27.68 -53.85
N GLY A 196 29.07 28.42 -52.81
CA GLY A 196 28.64 28.18 -51.43
C GLY A 196 27.12 28.34 -51.25
N VAL A 197 26.50 29.34 -51.90
CA VAL A 197 25.05 29.53 -51.92
C VAL A 197 24.34 28.37 -52.58
N ALA A 198 24.81 27.94 -53.76
CA ALA A 198 24.22 26.81 -54.49
C ALA A 198 24.31 25.49 -53.67
N GLN A 199 25.45 25.27 -53.00
CA GLN A 199 25.64 24.14 -52.09
C GLN A 199 24.64 24.18 -50.90
N SER A 200 24.43 25.36 -50.32
CA SER A 200 23.47 25.54 -49.24
C SER A 200 22.02 25.24 -49.66
N ASN A 201 21.66 25.62 -50.90
CA ASN A 201 20.36 25.31 -51.48
C ASN A 201 20.11 23.82 -51.63
N ILE A 202 21.14 23.05 -52.04
CA ILE A 202 21.06 21.58 -52.10
C ILE A 202 20.79 20.99 -50.72
N VAL A 203 21.52 21.44 -49.70
CA VAL A 203 21.31 20.97 -48.33
C VAL A 203 19.88 21.28 -47.86
N ALA A 204 19.34 22.45 -48.18
CA ALA A 204 17.94 22.78 -47.86
C ALA A 204 16.92 21.87 -48.54
N GLN A 205 17.12 21.57 -49.83
CA GLN A 205 16.24 20.64 -50.58
C GLN A 205 16.33 19.19 -50.05
N GLN A 206 17.52 18.73 -49.72
CA GLN A 206 17.71 17.42 -49.09
C GLN A 206 16.99 17.32 -47.74
N ALA A 207 17.02 18.39 -46.92
CA ALA A 207 16.26 18.45 -45.66
C ALA A 207 14.75 18.39 -45.89
N GLN A 208 14.24 19.07 -46.93
CA GLN A 208 12.84 19.00 -47.32
C GLN A 208 12.41 17.60 -47.75
N ILE A 209 13.19 16.92 -48.57
CA ILE A 209 12.93 15.54 -48.99
C ILE A 209 12.88 14.62 -47.78
N LYS A 210 13.80 14.79 -46.79
CA LYS A 210 13.84 14.00 -45.57
C LYS A 210 12.56 14.17 -44.75
N VAL A 211 12.00 15.38 -44.64
CA VAL A 211 10.72 15.65 -43.96
C VAL A 211 9.57 14.91 -44.65
N LEU A 212 9.52 14.94 -45.99
CA LEU A 212 8.49 14.22 -46.76
C LEU A 212 8.61 12.69 -46.60
N GLN A 213 9.85 12.16 -46.64
CA GLN A 213 10.10 10.74 -46.37
C GLN A 213 9.63 10.32 -44.97
N GLN A 214 9.91 11.14 -43.98
CA GLN A 214 9.39 10.90 -42.62
C GLN A 214 7.85 10.89 -42.59
N SER A 215 7.21 11.77 -43.32
CA SER A 215 5.75 11.79 -43.46
C SER A 215 5.22 10.54 -44.16
N LYS A 216 5.98 10.01 -45.14
CA LYS A 216 5.68 8.73 -45.79
C LYS A 216 5.82 7.54 -44.84
N ASP A 217 6.84 7.54 -43.95
CA ASP A 217 7.01 6.48 -42.93
C ASP A 217 5.81 6.42 -41.95
N TYR A 218 5.16 7.55 -41.69
CA TYR A 218 3.97 7.60 -40.86
C TYR A 218 2.71 7.00 -41.50
N LEU A 219 2.72 6.67 -42.78
CA LEU A 219 1.68 5.89 -43.45
C LEU A 219 1.62 4.44 -42.93
N SER A 220 2.76 3.93 -42.44
CA SER A 220 2.85 2.64 -41.77
C SER A 220 2.61 2.81 -40.29
N VAL A 221 1.47 2.34 -39.78
CA VAL A 221 1.10 2.43 -38.38
C VAL A 221 1.66 1.24 -37.62
N LEU A 222 2.60 1.50 -36.74
CA LEU A 222 3.34 0.47 -35.97
C LEU A 222 2.93 0.39 -34.53
N ALA A 223 3.06 -0.80 -33.93
CA ALA A 223 2.86 -1.00 -32.49
C ALA A 223 4.02 -0.35 -31.69
N PRO A 224 3.72 0.44 -30.63
CA PRO A 224 4.73 1.11 -29.83
C PRO A 224 5.49 0.18 -28.88
N PHE A 225 4.89 -0.93 -28.48
CA PHE A 225 5.45 -1.97 -27.60
C PHE A 225 4.68 -3.29 -27.75
N ASP A 226 5.20 -4.35 -27.17
CA ASP A 226 4.57 -5.66 -27.15
C ASP A 226 3.28 -5.63 -26.31
N GLY A 227 2.18 -6.11 -26.86
CA GLY A 227 0.89 -6.07 -26.15
C GLY A 227 -0.25 -6.71 -26.92
N VAL A 228 -1.47 -6.40 -26.49
CA VAL A 228 -2.72 -6.86 -27.10
C VAL A 228 -3.54 -5.67 -27.55
N ILE A 229 -4.17 -5.81 -28.73
CA ILE A 229 -5.11 -4.80 -29.23
C ILE A 229 -6.42 -4.93 -28.43
N THR A 230 -6.76 -3.91 -27.66
CA THR A 230 -7.99 -3.93 -26.85
C THR A 230 -9.13 -3.09 -27.43
N ARG A 231 -8.79 -2.13 -28.30
CA ARG A 231 -9.77 -1.29 -29.01
C ARG A 231 -9.32 -1.02 -30.42
N ARG A 232 -10.27 -0.99 -31.33
CA ARG A 232 -10.11 -0.64 -32.73
C ARG A 232 -11.20 0.35 -33.12
N ASN A 233 -10.84 1.44 -33.76
CA ASN A 233 -11.76 2.51 -34.15
C ASN A 233 -11.68 2.83 -35.64
N ILE A 234 -11.03 1.99 -36.42
CA ILE A 234 -10.88 2.16 -37.87
C ILE A 234 -11.21 0.87 -38.60
N ASP A 235 -11.66 1.03 -39.83
CA ASP A 235 -11.86 -0.05 -40.81
C ASP A 235 -11.17 0.29 -42.14
N VAL A 236 -10.97 -0.72 -42.99
CA VAL A 236 -10.43 -0.53 -44.35
C VAL A 236 -11.34 0.44 -45.13
N GLY A 237 -10.77 1.43 -45.76
CA GLY A 237 -11.47 2.51 -46.45
C GLY A 237 -11.83 3.72 -45.57
N SER A 238 -11.61 3.65 -44.26
CA SER A 238 -11.83 4.80 -43.35
C SER A 238 -10.85 5.93 -43.70
N LEU A 239 -11.35 7.16 -43.74
CA LEU A 239 -10.51 8.37 -43.80
C LEU A 239 -9.92 8.63 -42.40
N VAL A 240 -8.63 8.77 -42.32
CA VAL A 240 -7.92 9.17 -41.11
C VAL A 240 -7.19 10.50 -41.31
N GLN A 241 -7.13 11.29 -40.28
CA GLN A 241 -6.52 12.62 -40.32
C GLN A 241 -5.43 12.74 -39.24
N ALA A 242 -4.28 13.26 -39.65
CA ALA A 242 -3.20 13.67 -38.76
C ALA A 242 -3.46 15.12 -38.33
N ASP A 243 -4.15 15.31 -37.23
CA ASP A 243 -4.31 16.63 -36.62
C ASP A 243 -3.46 16.69 -35.33
N ALA A 244 -2.78 17.81 -35.12
CA ALA A 244 -1.96 18.04 -33.94
C ALA A 244 -2.77 18.03 -32.64
N THR A 245 -4.08 18.29 -32.72
CA THR A 245 -4.96 18.44 -31.55
C THR A 245 -5.94 17.26 -31.38
N THR A 246 -6.39 16.67 -32.48
CA THR A 246 -7.46 15.66 -32.48
C THR A 246 -7.26 14.58 -33.56
N GLY A 247 -6.02 14.12 -33.76
CA GLY A 247 -5.74 13.08 -34.73
C GLY A 247 -6.67 11.85 -34.57
N THR A 248 -7.01 11.19 -35.70
CA THR A 248 -7.94 10.06 -35.67
C THR A 248 -7.38 8.95 -34.80
N PHE A 249 -8.09 8.60 -33.72
CA PHE A 249 -7.80 7.45 -32.89
C PHE A 249 -8.00 6.16 -33.68
N MET A 250 -6.98 5.28 -33.69
CA MET A 250 -6.99 4.06 -34.48
C MET A 250 -7.08 2.80 -33.62
N PHE A 251 -6.13 2.62 -32.68
CA PHE A 251 -6.03 1.43 -31.85
C PHE A 251 -5.68 1.78 -30.41
N THR A 252 -6.07 0.93 -29.46
CA THR A 252 -5.48 0.87 -28.13
C THR A 252 -4.65 -0.42 -28.01
N VAL A 253 -3.38 -0.28 -27.71
CA VAL A 253 -2.45 -1.38 -27.39
C VAL A 253 -2.25 -1.39 -25.90
N MET A 254 -2.43 -2.54 -25.25
CA MET A 254 -2.20 -2.73 -23.82
C MET A 254 -1.15 -3.80 -23.57
N GLN A 255 -0.19 -3.48 -22.72
CA GLN A 255 0.79 -4.45 -22.23
C GLN A 255 0.22 -5.15 -20.99
N ALA A 256 -0.07 -6.45 -21.10
CA ALA A 256 -0.76 -7.24 -20.07
C ALA A 256 0.06 -8.41 -19.51
N ASN A 257 1.33 -8.58 -19.91
CA ASN A 257 2.25 -9.59 -19.39
C ASN A 257 2.64 -9.35 -17.92
N VAL A 258 2.51 -8.11 -17.47
CA VAL A 258 2.54 -7.68 -16.08
C VAL A 258 1.29 -6.83 -15.85
N ILE A 259 0.57 -7.09 -14.79
CA ILE A 259 -0.57 -6.29 -14.38
C ILE A 259 -0.14 -5.39 -13.22
N ARG A 260 -0.48 -4.13 -13.31
CA ARG A 260 -0.28 -3.14 -12.25
C ARG A 260 -1.54 -3.02 -11.44
N THR A 261 -1.49 -3.39 -10.17
CA THR A 261 -2.61 -3.23 -9.25
C THR A 261 -2.42 -1.96 -8.44
N GLN A 262 -3.40 -1.07 -8.47
CA GLN A 262 -3.41 0.16 -7.69
C GLN A 262 -4.25 -0.02 -6.45
N VAL A 263 -3.65 0.32 -5.31
CA VAL A 263 -4.26 0.22 -3.97
C VAL A 263 -4.05 1.53 -3.23
N TYR A 264 -5.06 1.97 -2.51
CA TYR A 264 -5.02 3.16 -1.68
C TYR A 264 -4.89 2.76 -0.22
N VAL A 265 -3.68 2.86 0.33
CA VAL A 265 -3.37 2.44 1.70
C VAL A 265 -3.71 3.57 2.68
N PRO A 266 -4.54 3.35 3.72
CA PRO A 266 -4.86 4.34 4.73
C PRO A 266 -3.62 4.84 5.49
N GLN A 267 -3.68 6.09 5.98
CA GLN A 267 -2.56 6.79 6.63
C GLN A 267 -1.95 6.02 7.80
N ASP A 268 -2.76 5.35 8.62
CA ASP A 268 -2.32 4.57 9.79
C ASP A 268 -1.38 3.41 9.43
N GLN A 269 -1.51 2.88 8.21
CA GLN A 269 -0.75 1.74 7.71
C GLN A 269 0.29 2.13 6.64
N ALA A 270 0.16 3.33 6.08
CA ALA A 270 0.98 3.81 4.97
C ALA A 270 2.50 3.85 5.29
N PHE A 271 2.86 4.19 6.54
CA PHE A 271 4.26 4.31 6.96
C PHE A 271 5.05 2.98 7.02
N GLY A 272 4.35 1.84 6.90
CA GLY A 272 4.97 0.52 6.83
C GLY A 272 5.13 0.00 5.41
N VAL A 273 4.48 0.64 4.43
CA VAL A 273 4.51 0.21 3.03
C VAL A 273 5.73 0.80 2.35
N VAL A 274 6.60 -0.06 1.86
CA VAL A 274 7.82 0.31 1.12
C VAL A 274 7.93 -0.58 -0.12
N PRO A 275 8.66 -0.15 -1.16
CA PRO A 275 8.96 -1.02 -2.29
C PRO A 275 9.58 -2.35 -1.84
N GLY A 276 9.14 -3.45 -2.43
CA GLY A 276 9.53 -4.81 -2.06
C GLY A 276 8.58 -5.52 -1.08
N VAL A 277 7.60 -4.83 -0.49
CA VAL A 277 6.57 -5.47 0.33
C VAL A 277 5.79 -6.47 -0.53
N LYS A 278 5.65 -7.70 0.00
CA LYS A 278 4.91 -8.77 -0.68
C LYS A 278 3.42 -8.50 -0.63
N ALA A 279 2.77 -8.83 -1.74
CA ALA A 279 1.33 -8.71 -1.89
C ALA A 279 0.75 -9.96 -2.55
N VAL A 280 -0.49 -10.25 -2.25
CA VAL A 280 -1.29 -11.27 -2.96
C VAL A 280 -2.55 -10.60 -3.46
N VAL A 281 -2.74 -10.60 -4.78
CA VAL A 281 -3.94 -10.06 -5.42
C VAL A 281 -4.95 -11.19 -5.61
N ARG A 282 -6.18 -11.01 -5.16
CA ARG A 282 -7.29 -11.94 -5.31
C ARG A 282 -8.43 -11.27 -6.05
N VAL A 283 -8.98 -11.96 -7.02
CA VAL A 283 -10.11 -11.50 -7.82
C VAL A 283 -11.33 -12.31 -7.44
N PRO A 284 -12.49 -11.70 -7.18
CA PRO A 284 -13.71 -12.42 -6.78
C PRO A 284 -14.13 -13.53 -7.77
N GLU A 285 -13.87 -13.32 -9.06
CA GLU A 285 -14.18 -14.25 -10.13
C GLU A 285 -13.29 -15.50 -10.18
N LEU A 286 -12.16 -15.45 -9.45
CA LEU A 286 -11.17 -16.54 -9.34
C LEU A 286 -10.80 -16.77 -7.87
N PRO A 287 -11.74 -17.22 -7.03
CA PRO A 287 -11.57 -17.25 -5.56
C PRO A 287 -10.43 -18.16 -5.11
N ASP A 288 -10.16 -19.24 -5.83
CA ASP A 288 -9.12 -20.23 -5.50
C ASP A 288 -7.71 -19.81 -5.96
N LYS A 289 -7.61 -18.71 -6.72
CA LYS A 289 -6.34 -18.26 -7.31
C LYS A 289 -5.88 -16.94 -6.70
N GLY A 290 -4.75 -17.01 -5.98
CA GLY A 290 -4.02 -15.83 -5.53
C GLY A 290 -2.89 -15.50 -6.51
N PHE A 291 -2.80 -14.25 -6.93
CA PHE A 291 -1.73 -13.77 -7.82
C PHE A 291 -0.66 -13.08 -6.98
N PRO A 292 0.52 -13.69 -6.83
CA PRO A 292 1.60 -13.08 -6.06
C PRO A 292 2.17 -11.87 -6.80
N GLY A 293 2.38 -10.80 -6.06
CA GLY A 293 2.98 -9.56 -6.54
C GLY A 293 3.83 -8.91 -5.47
N GLN A 294 4.40 -7.80 -5.80
CA GLN A 294 5.16 -6.96 -4.86
C GLN A 294 4.92 -5.49 -5.11
N VAL A 295 5.01 -4.71 -4.06
CA VAL A 295 4.98 -3.24 -4.15
C VAL A 295 6.21 -2.79 -4.93
N THR A 296 5.99 -2.11 -6.05
CA THR A 296 7.08 -1.56 -6.89
C THR A 296 7.20 -0.06 -6.77
N ARG A 297 6.07 0.62 -6.53
CA ARG A 297 6.02 2.08 -6.40
C ARG A 297 5.02 2.50 -5.34
N ILE A 298 5.34 3.59 -4.67
CA ILE A 298 4.45 4.31 -3.76
C ILE A 298 4.47 5.79 -4.13
N ALA A 299 3.35 6.46 -3.93
CA ALA A 299 3.35 7.92 -3.95
C ALA A 299 4.00 8.42 -2.66
N ASP A 300 5.00 9.31 -2.75
CA ASP A 300 5.68 9.83 -1.55
C ASP A 300 4.83 10.84 -0.77
N ALA A 301 3.58 11.01 -1.14
CA ALA A 301 2.63 11.90 -0.49
C ALA A 301 1.26 11.22 -0.33
N LEU A 302 0.60 11.50 0.79
CA LEU A 302 -0.80 11.13 0.98
C LEU A 302 -1.71 12.07 0.20
N ASP A 303 -2.75 11.53 -0.40
CA ASP A 303 -3.84 12.34 -0.93
C ASP A 303 -4.52 13.07 0.24
N PRO A 304 -4.58 14.42 0.22
CA PRO A 304 -5.09 15.20 1.34
C PRO A 304 -6.60 15.04 1.55
N LEU A 305 -7.35 14.64 0.54
CA LEU A 305 -8.80 14.46 0.61
C LEU A 305 -9.17 13.10 1.21
N THR A 306 -8.53 12.03 0.75
CA THR A 306 -8.83 10.66 1.15
C THR A 306 -7.95 10.14 2.29
N ARG A 307 -6.84 10.82 2.60
CA ARG A 307 -5.82 10.40 3.58
C ARG A 307 -5.25 9.01 3.28
N THR A 308 -5.06 8.72 2.00
CA THR A 308 -4.52 7.44 1.53
C THR A 308 -3.23 7.62 0.74
N LEU A 309 -2.38 6.60 0.77
CA LEU A 309 -1.16 6.49 -0.02
C LEU A 309 -1.42 5.61 -1.24
N LEU A 310 -1.28 6.16 -2.44
CA LEU A 310 -1.33 5.36 -3.65
C LEU A 310 -0.12 4.44 -3.70
N THR A 311 -0.39 3.14 -3.80
CA THR A 311 0.60 2.07 -3.86
C THR A 311 0.37 1.25 -5.13
N GLU A 312 1.42 1.04 -5.92
CA GLU A 312 1.38 0.22 -7.12
C GLU A 312 2.11 -1.11 -6.88
N ILE A 313 1.42 -2.18 -7.24
CA ILE A 313 1.88 -3.56 -7.10
C ILE A 313 1.96 -4.16 -8.49
N ASP A 314 3.14 -4.58 -8.91
CA ASP A 314 3.31 -5.29 -10.17
C ASP A 314 3.14 -6.80 -9.95
N VAL A 315 2.24 -7.39 -10.73
CA VAL A 315 1.85 -8.80 -10.68
C VAL A 315 2.23 -9.45 -12.00
N PRO A 316 3.13 -10.44 -12.03
CA PRO A 316 3.45 -11.20 -13.24
C PRO A 316 2.20 -11.90 -13.79
N ASN A 317 1.94 -11.75 -15.09
CA ASN A 317 0.76 -12.31 -15.75
C ASN A 317 1.13 -12.90 -17.13
N PRO A 318 2.05 -13.86 -17.20
CA PRO A 318 2.53 -14.41 -18.46
C PRO A 318 1.41 -15.12 -19.26
N ASP A 319 0.46 -15.70 -18.56
CA ASP A 319 -0.63 -16.47 -19.17
C ASP A 319 -1.86 -15.60 -19.53
N GLY A 320 -1.82 -14.29 -19.25
CA GLY A 320 -2.95 -13.39 -19.48
C GLY A 320 -4.20 -13.70 -18.65
N THR A 321 -4.06 -14.51 -17.58
CA THR A 321 -5.21 -14.96 -16.77
C THR A 321 -5.82 -13.81 -15.97
N LEU A 322 -5.02 -12.84 -15.54
CA LEU A 322 -5.47 -11.66 -14.80
C LEU A 322 -5.73 -10.52 -15.76
N PRO A 323 -7.00 -10.17 -16.04
CA PRO A 323 -7.30 -9.05 -16.93
C PRO A 323 -7.04 -7.70 -16.24
N SER A 324 -6.78 -6.67 -17.03
CA SER A 324 -6.74 -5.29 -16.55
C SER A 324 -8.16 -4.71 -16.42
N GLY A 325 -8.36 -3.76 -15.50
CA GLY A 325 -9.63 -3.08 -15.29
C GLY A 325 -10.59 -3.80 -14.34
N VAL A 326 -10.18 -4.89 -13.69
CA VAL A 326 -11.02 -5.61 -12.74
C VAL A 326 -10.79 -5.13 -11.31
N TYR A 327 -11.84 -5.24 -10.52
CA TYR A 327 -11.79 -5.03 -9.08
C TYR A 327 -11.11 -6.22 -8.40
N CYS A 328 -10.30 -5.95 -7.39
CA CYS A 328 -9.58 -7.00 -6.68
C CYS A 328 -9.42 -6.65 -5.20
N SER A 329 -9.17 -7.68 -4.40
CA SER A 329 -8.71 -7.55 -3.02
C SER A 329 -7.21 -7.80 -2.96
N VAL A 330 -6.48 -6.92 -2.31
CA VAL A 330 -5.03 -7.00 -2.18
C VAL A 330 -4.65 -7.21 -0.73
N GLU A 331 -4.01 -8.32 -0.46
CA GLU A 331 -3.44 -8.66 0.83
C GLU A 331 -1.97 -8.24 0.86
N LEU A 332 -1.65 -7.20 1.64
CA LEU A 332 -0.31 -6.68 1.84
C LEU A 332 0.32 -7.25 3.12
N GLN A 333 1.55 -7.74 3.05
CA GLN A 333 2.31 -8.25 4.18
C GLN A 333 3.31 -7.19 4.67
N ILE A 334 2.83 -6.24 5.46
CA ILE A 334 3.62 -5.10 5.92
C ILE A 334 4.52 -5.52 7.08
N PRO A 335 5.85 -5.27 7.02
CA PRO A 335 6.75 -5.51 8.14
C PRO A 335 6.36 -4.69 9.36
N ARG A 336 6.36 -5.31 10.54
CA ARG A 336 6.12 -4.61 11.82
C ARG A 336 7.33 -3.75 12.19
N LYS A 337 7.06 -2.55 12.67
CA LYS A 337 8.13 -1.67 13.21
C LYS A 337 8.57 -2.11 14.60
N THR A 338 7.64 -2.59 15.40
CA THR A 338 7.89 -3.07 16.78
C THR A 338 7.42 -4.51 16.88
N PRO A 339 8.24 -5.41 17.45
CA PRO A 339 7.78 -6.75 17.79
C PRO A 339 6.55 -6.67 18.70
N SER A 340 5.60 -7.55 18.49
CA SER A 340 4.45 -7.71 19.38
C SER A 340 4.43 -9.12 19.94
N ILE A 341 3.75 -9.30 21.05
CA ILE A 341 3.52 -10.60 21.68
C ILE A 341 2.02 -10.84 21.69
N ASP A 342 1.61 -12.01 21.23
CA ASP A 342 0.21 -12.42 21.24
C ASP A 342 -0.16 -13.00 22.60
N VAL A 343 -1.12 -12.37 23.25
CA VAL A 343 -1.59 -12.74 24.59
C VAL A 343 -3.09 -13.06 24.51
N PRO A 344 -3.57 -14.19 25.05
CA PRO A 344 -4.99 -14.43 25.14
C PRO A 344 -5.70 -13.32 25.91
N ALA A 345 -6.87 -12.89 25.45
CA ALA A 345 -7.63 -11.81 26.09
C ALA A 345 -7.95 -12.10 27.57
N ASP A 346 -8.12 -13.40 27.90
CA ASP A 346 -8.37 -13.89 29.26
C ASP A 346 -7.20 -13.66 30.24
N ALA A 347 -6.02 -13.33 29.76
CA ALA A 347 -4.85 -13.07 30.61
C ALA A 347 -4.72 -11.58 30.97
N ILE A 348 -5.48 -10.70 30.34
CA ILE A 348 -5.42 -9.24 30.57
C ILE A 348 -6.23 -8.90 31.84
N VAL A 349 -5.59 -8.19 32.75
CA VAL A 349 -6.23 -7.61 33.96
C VAL A 349 -6.32 -6.10 33.75
N PHE A 350 -7.51 -5.59 33.98
CA PHE A 350 -7.74 -4.15 34.02
C PHE A 350 -7.97 -3.70 35.47
N ASP A 351 -7.12 -2.82 35.96
CA ASP A 351 -7.22 -2.25 37.31
C ASP A 351 -7.09 -0.71 37.30
N ALA A 352 -7.07 -0.10 38.50
CA ALA A 352 -6.95 1.34 38.66
C ALA A 352 -5.61 1.91 38.13
N GLN A 353 -4.57 1.07 37.90
CA GLN A 353 -3.26 1.44 37.39
C GLN A 353 -3.12 1.19 35.89
N GLY A 354 -4.11 0.57 35.26
CA GLY A 354 -4.15 0.31 33.83
C GLY A 354 -4.24 -1.17 33.45
N LEU A 355 -3.67 -1.52 32.30
CA LEU A 355 -3.65 -2.89 31.81
C LEU A 355 -2.42 -3.63 32.32
N HIS A 356 -2.63 -4.80 32.93
CA HIS A 356 -1.56 -5.66 33.45
C HIS A 356 -1.75 -7.10 33.01
N VAL A 357 -0.66 -7.85 33.05
CA VAL A 357 -0.63 -9.30 32.85
C VAL A 357 0.12 -9.94 34.00
N ALA A 358 -0.44 -11.00 34.57
CA ALA A 358 0.22 -11.77 35.62
C ALA A 358 1.19 -12.80 34.98
N VAL A 359 2.49 -12.60 35.19
CA VAL A 359 3.56 -13.48 34.66
C VAL A 359 4.09 -14.34 35.80
N ILE A 360 4.44 -15.59 35.51
CA ILE A 360 5.09 -16.48 36.49
C ILE A 360 6.60 -16.50 36.26
N GLU A 361 7.35 -16.05 37.25
CA GLU A 361 8.80 -16.16 37.32
C GLU A 361 9.23 -16.93 38.57
N ASN A 362 9.97 -17.99 38.42
CA ASN A 362 10.46 -18.82 39.52
C ASN A 362 9.36 -19.28 40.54
N GLY A 363 8.13 -19.49 40.05
CA GLY A 363 6.99 -19.91 40.87
C GLY A 363 6.27 -18.79 41.63
N ASN A 364 6.65 -17.54 41.39
CA ASN A 364 6.01 -16.35 41.94
C ASN A 364 5.31 -15.56 40.82
N VAL A 365 4.25 -14.86 41.16
CA VAL A 365 3.48 -13.98 40.28
C VAL A 365 4.07 -12.59 40.24
N HIS A 366 4.26 -12.06 39.02
CA HIS A 366 4.67 -10.68 38.81
C HIS A 366 3.63 -9.98 37.94
N MET A 367 3.05 -8.90 38.42
CA MET A 367 2.07 -8.08 37.69
C MET A 367 2.84 -7.11 36.80
N ARG A 368 2.92 -7.39 35.50
CA ARG A 368 3.60 -6.53 34.55
C ARG A 368 2.61 -5.63 33.82
N LYS A 369 2.90 -4.33 33.83
CA LYS A 369 2.14 -3.37 33.03
C LYS A 369 2.40 -3.63 31.56
N VAL A 370 1.34 -3.63 30.76
CA VAL A 370 1.41 -3.91 29.33
C VAL A 370 0.80 -2.77 28.50
N THR A 371 1.33 -2.61 27.31
CA THR A 371 0.79 -1.67 26.32
C THR A 371 0.16 -2.47 25.18
N VAL A 372 -1.14 -2.33 25.03
CA VAL A 372 -1.90 -2.99 23.97
C VAL A 372 -1.78 -2.21 22.68
N ALA A 373 -1.34 -2.88 21.61
CA ALA A 373 -1.30 -2.31 20.27
C ALA A 373 -2.59 -2.57 19.49
N ARG A 374 -3.15 -3.77 19.64
CA ARG A 374 -4.36 -4.19 18.91
C ARG A 374 -5.12 -5.25 19.70
N ASP A 375 -6.45 -5.17 19.66
CA ASP A 375 -7.35 -6.13 20.28
C ASP A 375 -8.15 -6.86 19.18
N PHE A 376 -8.09 -8.21 19.19
CA PHE A 376 -8.82 -9.08 18.28
C PHE A 376 -10.02 -9.77 18.94
N GLY A 377 -10.32 -9.42 20.21
CA GLY A 377 -11.39 -10.02 21.00
C GLY A 377 -11.02 -11.36 21.65
N THR A 378 -10.42 -12.29 20.95
CA THR A 378 -9.93 -13.58 21.49
C THR A 378 -8.50 -13.52 21.99
N HIS A 379 -7.69 -12.68 21.40
CA HIS A 379 -6.30 -12.40 21.77
C HIS A 379 -5.99 -10.93 21.59
N VAL A 380 -4.95 -10.47 22.26
CA VAL A 380 -4.52 -9.07 22.28
C VAL A 380 -3.04 -9.02 21.95
N GLU A 381 -2.67 -8.13 21.03
CA GLU A 381 -1.26 -7.85 20.71
C GLU A 381 -0.70 -6.82 21.69
N VAL A 382 0.38 -7.20 22.38
CA VAL A 382 1.09 -6.39 23.36
C VAL A 382 2.47 -6.02 22.78
N THR A 383 2.82 -4.74 22.86
CA THR A 383 4.11 -4.21 22.34
C THR A 383 5.15 -4.00 23.43
N ASP A 384 4.74 -3.90 24.68
CA ASP A 384 5.65 -3.65 25.81
C ASP A 384 5.18 -4.37 27.07
N GLY A 385 6.13 -4.76 27.92
CA GLY A 385 5.89 -5.42 29.20
C GLY A 385 6.08 -6.94 29.22
N LEU A 386 6.14 -7.60 28.06
CA LEU A 386 6.30 -9.06 27.94
C LEU A 386 7.48 -9.42 27.03
N LYS A 387 7.99 -10.64 27.19
CA LYS A 387 9.02 -11.25 26.34
C LYS A 387 8.53 -12.55 25.77
N ASP A 388 9.12 -12.95 24.64
CA ASP A 388 8.88 -14.26 24.04
C ASP A 388 9.24 -15.38 25.03
N GLY A 389 8.33 -16.31 25.23
CA GLY A 389 8.48 -17.41 26.17
C GLY A 389 8.00 -17.12 27.61
N ASP A 390 7.54 -15.93 27.91
CA ASP A 390 6.94 -15.63 29.23
C ASP A 390 5.71 -16.51 29.46
N ARG A 391 5.52 -16.96 30.74
CA ARG A 391 4.33 -17.71 31.13
C ARG A 391 3.31 -16.78 31.78
N VAL A 392 2.20 -16.58 31.10
CA VAL A 392 1.11 -15.71 31.58
C VAL A 392 -0.03 -16.56 32.19
N ILE A 393 -0.67 -16.01 33.20
CA ILE A 393 -1.80 -16.66 33.89
C ILE A 393 -3.09 -16.31 33.15
N LEU A 394 -3.91 -17.31 32.86
CA LEU A 394 -5.24 -17.15 32.30
C LEU A 394 -6.27 -16.95 33.42
N ASN A 395 -7.19 -16.01 33.24
CA ASN A 395 -8.23 -15.66 34.20
C ASN A 395 -7.70 -15.51 35.64
N PRO A 396 -6.72 -14.62 35.88
CA PRO A 396 -6.14 -14.44 37.20
C PRO A 396 -7.21 -14.01 38.19
N SER A 397 -7.27 -14.68 39.36
CA SER A 397 -8.25 -14.36 40.40
C SER A 397 -7.94 -12.97 40.98
N VAL A 398 -8.97 -12.25 41.41
CA VAL A 398 -8.88 -10.92 42.06
C VAL A 398 -7.96 -10.91 43.29
N ASN A 399 -7.79 -12.07 43.94
CA ASN A 399 -6.95 -12.22 45.12
C ASN A 399 -5.48 -12.52 44.83
N LEU A 400 -5.10 -12.58 43.53
CA LEU A 400 -3.72 -12.86 43.15
C LEU A 400 -2.89 -11.57 43.21
N ALA A 401 -2.06 -11.49 44.25
CA ALA A 401 -1.22 -10.31 44.48
C ALA A 401 0.21 -10.51 43.94
N GLU A 402 0.92 -9.39 43.75
CA GLU A 402 2.35 -9.39 43.43
C GLU A 402 3.15 -10.25 44.44
N GLY A 403 4.03 -11.13 43.92
CA GLY A 403 4.86 -12.04 44.73
C GLY A 403 4.14 -13.29 45.27
N SER A 404 2.86 -13.52 44.95
CA SER A 404 2.11 -14.71 45.38
C SER A 404 2.78 -15.98 44.77
N LYS A 405 2.94 -17.02 45.59
CA LYS A 405 3.39 -18.33 45.11
C LYS A 405 2.25 -19.05 44.39
N VAL A 406 2.50 -19.59 43.24
CA VAL A 406 1.52 -20.32 42.43
C VAL A 406 2.14 -21.59 41.83
N THR A 407 1.29 -22.59 41.63
CA THR A 407 1.66 -23.79 40.88
C THR A 407 1.08 -23.67 39.46
N ALA A 408 1.92 -23.60 38.46
CA ALA A 408 1.51 -23.50 37.09
C ALA A 408 1.01 -24.84 36.54
N GLN A 409 -0.22 -24.88 36.06
CA GLN A 409 -0.75 -25.96 35.26
C GLN A 409 -0.82 -25.48 33.79
N PRO A 410 -0.08 -26.13 32.87
CA PRO A 410 -0.16 -25.74 31.46
C PRO A 410 -1.57 -25.98 30.92
N GLU A 411 -2.03 -25.10 30.06
CA GLU A 411 -3.26 -25.33 29.30
C GLU A 411 -3.07 -26.55 28.40
N LEU A 412 -3.94 -27.56 28.54
CA LEU A 412 -4.03 -28.64 27.58
C LEU A 412 -4.43 -28.00 26.25
N THR A 413 -3.50 -27.89 25.32
CA THR A 413 -3.77 -27.45 23.96
C THR A 413 -4.89 -28.32 23.39
N ALA A 414 -6.09 -27.76 23.30
CA ALA A 414 -7.14 -28.36 22.51
C ALA A 414 -6.61 -28.44 21.08
N SER A 415 -6.33 -29.64 20.62
CA SER A 415 -5.95 -29.91 19.24
C SER A 415 -7.02 -29.26 18.37
N SER A 416 -6.62 -28.32 17.53
CA SER A 416 -7.48 -27.69 16.52
C SER A 416 -7.99 -28.78 15.57
N SER A 417 -9.14 -29.35 15.89
CA SER A 417 -9.99 -30.01 14.91
C SER A 417 -10.79 -28.93 14.20
N SER A 418 -10.17 -28.25 13.23
CA SER A 418 -10.92 -27.54 12.21
C SER A 418 -11.08 -28.45 11.01
N SER A 419 -12.20 -29.15 11.00
CA SER A 419 -12.84 -29.63 9.78
C SER A 419 -14.24 -29.04 9.80
N TYR A 420 -14.41 -27.96 9.01
CA TYR A 420 -15.61 -27.71 8.22
C TYR A 420 -15.31 -26.55 7.25
#